data_bb3b248cae9cca675e45462685c32334
#
_entry.id   bb3b248cae9cca675e45462685c32334
#
_cell.length_a   1.000
_cell.length_b   1.000
_cell.length_c   1.000
_cell.angle_alpha   90.00
_cell.angle_beta   90.00
_cell.angle_gamma   90.00
#
_symmetry.space_group_name_H-M   'P 1'
#
loop_
_entity.id
_entity.type
_entity.pdbx_description
1 polymer ?
#
loop_
_entity_poly.entity_id
_entity_poly.type
_entity_poly.pdbx_seq_one_letter_code
_entity_poly.pdbx_strand_id
1 'polypeptide(L)'
;MADDIQKMYEHQEMKGYGGYEYVVVGAEVSCSYGSKTCVLNLKDDHGVHTSDGRPLITENDSTNDNIKGFGMCNKNRSKPCKCDPKLGKWWATDNSNMKIFDTAVGEESYAVMEDSLATCNKGGLVSFKTSGQTSPSYDN
;
A
#
# COMPACT_ATOMS: atom_id res chain seq x y z
N MET A 1 19.22 27.17 -7.35
CA MET A 1 19.88 26.04 -8.04
C MET A 1 19.99 24.83 -7.14
N ALA A 2 20.62 24.92 -5.98
CA ALA A 2 20.69 23.80 -5.04
C ALA A 2 19.31 23.36 -4.56
N ASP A 3 18.40 24.31 -4.35
CA ASP A 3 17.04 24.01 -3.88
C ASP A 3 16.25 23.23 -4.93
N ASP A 4 16.45 23.51 -6.21
CA ASP A 4 15.76 22.82 -7.28
C ASP A 4 16.20 21.37 -7.39
N ILE A 5 17.50 21.13 -7.22
CA ILE A 5 18.05 19.78 -7.25
C ILE A 5 17.51 18.97 -6.08
N GLN A 6 17.46 19.57 -4.89
CA GLN A 6 16.96 18.90 -3.71
C GLN A 6 15.47 18.56 -3.85
N LYS A 7 14.68 19.48 -4.39
CA LYS A 7 13.26 19.21 -4.65
C LYS A 7 13.06 18.05 -5.62
N MET A 8 13.91 17.93 -6.61
CA MET A 8 13.87 16.80 -7.54
C MET A 8 14.11 15.49 -6.83
N TYR A 9 15.10 15.43 -5.94
CA TYR A 9 15.39 14.23 -5.15
C TYR A 9 14.24 13.90 -4.21
N GLU A 10 13.66 14.88 -3.55
CA GLU A 10 12.53 14.69 -2.65
C GLU A 10 11.34 14.08 -3.40
N HIS A 11 11.05 14.59 -4.60
CA HIS A 11 9.96 14.05 -5.42
C HIS A 11 10.23 12.61 -5.85
N GLN A 12 11.48 12.30 -6.18
CA GLN A 12 11.86 10.93 -6.55
C GLN A 12 11.72 9.99 -5.37
N GLU A 13 12.13 10.41 -4.17
CA GLU A 13 11.97 9.63 -2.95
C GLU A 13 10.51 9.37 -2.63
N MET A 14 9.64 10.38 -2.80
CA MET A 14 8.21 10.24 -2.55
C MET A 14 7.53 9.35 -3.58
N LYS A 15 8.09 9.23 -4.77
CA LYS A 15 7.53 8.36 -5.81
C LYS A 15 7.92 6.91 -5.60
N GLY A 16 9.18 6.64 -5.29
CA GLY A 16 9.64 5.28 -5.13
C GLY A 16 11.12 5.16 -4.84
N TYR A 17 11.56 3.92 -4.72
CA TYR A 17 12.93 3.56 -4.43
C TYR A 17 13.22 2.16 -4.97
N GLY A 18 14.43 1.96 -5.47
CA GLY A 18 14.87 0.62 -5.91
C GLY A 18 14.11 0.05 -7.09
N GLY A 19 13.47 0.90 -7.90
CA GLY A 19 12.66 0.45 -9.03
C GLY A 19 11.20 0.17 -8.70
N TYR A 20 10.81 0.35 -7.44
CA TYR A 20 9.44 0.17 -6.98
C TYR A 20 8.87 1.50 -6.49
N GLU A 21 7.55 1.64 -6.60
CA GLU A 21 6.87 2.85 -6.16
C GLU A 21 6.35 2.70 -4.73
N TYR A 22 6.27 3.82 -4.01
CA TYR A 22 5.56 3.86 -2.73
C TYR A 22 4.07 3.69 -3.00
N VAL A 23 3.40 2.95 -2.12
CA VAL A 23 1.97 2.70 -2.23
C VAL A 23 1.21 3.89 -1.65
N VAL A 24 0.18 4.32 -2.37
CA VAL A 24 -0.68 5.43 -1.96
C VAL A 24 -2.14 4.99 -1.95
N VAL A 25 -2.99 5.82 -1.39
CA VAL A 25 -4.45 5.63 -1.42
C VAL A 25 -4.90 5.46 -2.87
N GLY A 26 -5.78 4.50 -3.10
CA GLY A 26 -6.25 4.17 -4.44
C GLY A 26 -5.54 2.98 -5.07
N ALA A 27 -4.52 2.44 -4.41
CA ALA A 27 -3.83 1.23 -4.88
C ALA A 27 -4.80 0.07 -4.99
N GLU A 28 -4.66 -0.74 -6.02
CA GLU A 28 -5.40 -2.00 -6.14
C GLU A 28 -4.65 -3.10 -5.43
N VAL A 29 -5.38 -3.85 -4.62
CA VAL A 29 -4.86 -4.93 -3.79
C VAL A 29 -5.59 -6.21 -4.15
N SER A 30 -4.88 -7.33 -4.15
CA SER A 30 -5.47 -8.64 -4.41
C SER A 30 -5.06 -9.64 -3.34
N CYS A 31 -5.92 -10.64 -3.15
CA CYS A 31 -5.64 -11.77 -2.27
C CYS A 31 -5.66 -13.05 -3.10
N SER A 32 -4.75 -13.97 -2.82
CA SER A 32 -4.65 -15.24 -3.56
C SER A 32 -5.93 -16.07 -3.50
N TYR A 33 -6.77 -15.87 -2.49
CA TYR A 33 -8.06 -16.54 -2.36
C TYR A 33 -9.25 -15.66 -2.72
N GLY A 34 -9.03 -14.39 -3.02
CA GLY A 34 -10.10 -13.45 -3.28
C GLY A 34 -10.66 -13.55 -4.70
N SER A 35 -11.96 -13.30 -4.85
CA SER A 35 -12.61 -13.28 -6.15
C SER A 35 -12.53 -11.92 -6.84
N LYS A 36 -12.20 -10.87 -6.10
CA LYS A 36 -12.11 -9.49 -6.59
C LYS A 36 -10.90 -8.80 -6.01
N THR A 37 -10.45 -7.74 -6.68
CA THR A 37 -9.49 -6.79 -6.11
C THR A 37 -10.21 -5.83 -5.17
N CYS A 38 -9.44 -5.14 -4.36
CA CYS A 38 -9.93 -4.13 -3.43
C CYS A 38 -9.11 -2.87 -3.61
N VAL A 39 -9.76 -1.71 -3.51
CA VAL A 39 -9.06 -0.42 -3.55
C VAL A 39 -8.71 -0.04 -2.12
N LEU A 40 -7.46 0.32 -1.91
CA LEU A 40 -6.95 0.68 -0.60
C LEU A 40 -7.40 2.08 -0.20
N ASN A 41 -7.93 2.19 1.01
CA ASN A 41 -8.37 3.46 1.58
C ASN A 41 -7.53 3.82 2.80
N LEU A 42 -7.58 5.07 3.20
CA LEU A 42 -6.89 5.56 4.37
C LEU A 42 -7.86 6.41 5.18
N LYS A 43 -8.05 6.03 6.45
CA LYS A 43 -8.95 6.75 7.34
C LYS A 43 -8.34 8.06 7.79
N ASP A 44 -7.07 8.01 8.20
CA ASP A 44 -6.34 9.18 8.71
C ASP A 44 -5.08 9.39 7.88
N ASP A 45 -4.97 10.55 7.26
CA ASP A 45 -3.80 10.94 6.47
C ASP A 45 -2.61 11.15 7.41
N HIS A 46 -1.48 10.51 7.08
CA HIS A 46 -0.26 10.64 7.89
C HIS A 46 0.54 11.89 7.57
N GLY A 47 0.07 12.72 6.65
CA GLY A 47 0.73 13.99 6.32
C GLY A 47 1.85 13.90 5.31
N VAL A 48 2.07 12.73 4.72
CA VAL A 48 3.10 12.52 3.70
C VAL A 48 2.42 12.17 2.39
N HIS A 49 2.74 12.90 1.34
CA HIS A 49 2.06 12.80 0.05
C HIS A 49 3.07 12.75 -1.08
N THR A 50 2.64 12.19 -2.20
CA THR A 50 3.40 12.29 -3.45
C THR A 50 3.31 13.71 -4.00
N SER A 51 4.09 13.99 -5.05
CA SER A 51 4.09 15.33 -5.66
C SER A 51 2.72 15.74 -6.22
N ASP A 52 1.87 14.77 -6.56
CA ASP A 52 0.51 15.05 -7.04
C ASP A 52 -0.54 14.98 -5.92
N GLY A 53 -0.10 14.95 -4.66
CA GLY A 53 -0.98 15.07 -3.51
C GLY A 53 -1.61 13.77 -3.02
N ARG A 54 -1.12 12.61 -3.42
CA ARG A 54 -1.66 11.32 -3.00
C ARG A 54 -1.03 10.89 -1.67
N PRO A 55 -1.85 10.56 -0.65
CA PRO A 55 -1.31 10.14 0.65
C PRO A 55 -0.60 8.81 0.61
N LEU A 56 0.56 8.73 1.24
CA LEU A 56 1.28 7.48 1.45
C LEU A 56 0.67 6.70 2.62
N ILE A 57 0.82 5.39 2.57
CA ILE A 57 0.38 4.51 3.65
C ILE A 57 1.57 3.93 4.40
N THR A 58 1.32 3.42 5.59
CA THR A 58 2.34 2.76 6.41
C THR A 58 2.06 1.27 6.54
N GLU A 59 3.03 0.55 7.07
CA GLU A 59 2.94 -0.89 7.31
C GLU A 59 1.74 -1.27 8.17
N ASN A 60 1.18 -0.35 8.95
CA ASN A 60 0.03 -0.59 9.82
C ASN A 60 -1.30 -0.37 9.10
N ASP A 61 -1.29 0.13 7.88
CA ASP A 61 -2.51 0.45 7.12
C ASP A 61 -3.01 -0.80 6.39
N SER A 62 -3.31 -1.84 7.16
CA SER A 62 -3.85 -3.10 6.66
C SER A 62 -5.11 -3.53 7.43
N THR A 63 -5.74 -2.60 8.12
CA THR A 63 -6.96 -2.88 8.88
C THR A 63 -8.18 -2.95 7.96
N ASN A 64 -9.32 -3.29 8.52
CA ASN A 64 -10.58 -3.33 7.75
C ASN A 64 -11.02 -1.94 7.28
N ASP A 65 -10.54 -0.87 7.89
CA ASP A 65 -10.77 0.49 7.39
C ASP A 65 -10.00 0.76 6.10
N ASN A 66 -8.85 0.12 5.93
CA ASN A 66 -8.01 0.27 4.75
C ASN A 66 -8.43 -0.69 3.63
N ILE A 67 -8.77 -1.92 3.98
CA ILE A 67 -9.09 -2.98 3.03
C ILE A 67 -10.40 -3.62 3.45
N LYS A 68 -11.45 -3.38 2.66
CA LYS A 68 -12.80 -3.85 2.97
C LYS A 68 -12.98 -5.34 2.70
N GLY A 69 -12.27 -5.89 1.73
CA GLY A 69 -12.37 -7.29 1.41
C GLY A 69 -12.19 -7.55 -0.08
N PHE A 70 -12.06 -8.83 -0.41
CA PHE A 70 -11.73 -9.27 -1.76
C PHE A 70 -12.86 -10.10 -2.39
N GLY A 71 -14.11 -9.72 -2.11
CA GLY A 71 -15.27 -10.44 -2.62
C GLY A 71 -15.53 -11.71 -1.84
N MET A 72 -15.48 -12.84 -2.53
CA MET A 72 -15.63 -14.15 -1.88
C MET A 72 -14.23 -14.76 -1.64
N CYS A 73 -14.10 -15.44 -0.51
CA CYS A 73 -12.87 -16.18 -0.20
C CYS A 73 -13.01 -17.61 -0.71
N ASN A 74 -12.09 -18.00 -1.59
CA ASN A 74 -12.09 -19.30 -2.24
C ASN A 74 -11.08 -20.27 -1.62
N LYS A 75 -10.71 -20.08 -0.37
CA LYS A 75 -9.83 -21.01 0.34
C LYS A 75 -10.39 -22.42 0.30
N ASN A 76 -11.70 -22.55 0.54
CA ASN A 76 -12.41 -23.79 0.31
C ASN A 76 -13.25 -23.60 -0.94
N ARG A 77 -12.79 -24.18 -2.07
CA ARG A 77 -13.46 -24.04 -3.37
C ARG A 77 -14.86 -24.61 -3.38
N SER A 78 -15.12 -25.63 -2.55
CA SER A 78 -16.45 -26.23 -2.44
C SER A 78 -17.43 -25.36 -1.68
N LYS A 79 -16.94 -24.50 -0.79
CA LYS A 79 -17.77 -23.65 0.05
C LYS A 79 -17.12 -22.25 0.16
N PRO A 80 -17.15 -21.46 -0.92
CA PRO A 80 -16.65 -20.11 -0.82
C PRO A 80 -17.50 -19.31 0.17
N CYS A 81 -16.87 -18.41 0.91
CA CYS A 81 -17.56 -17.56 1.88
C CYS A 81 -17.24 -16.10 1.61
N LYS A 82 -18.06 -15.22 2.18
CA LYS A 82 -17.81 -13.79 2.10
C LYS A 82 -16.46 -13.48 2.72
N CYS A 83 -15.64 -12.70 2.02
CA CYS A 83 -14.33 -12.33 2.49
C CYS A 83 -14.44 -11.30 3.62
N ASP A 84 -13.87 -11.64 4.76
CA ASP A 84 -13.71 -10.73 5.90
C ASP A 84 -12.25 -10.85 6.36
N PRO A 85 -11.33 -10.16 5.66
CA PRO A 85 -9.92 -10.37 5.87
C PRO A 85 -9.45 -9.78 7.20
N LYS A 86 -8.59 -10.51 7.88
CA LYS A 86 -7.85 -10.04 9.04
C LYS A 86 -6.39 -10.13 8.65
N LEU A 87 -5.82 -9.01 8.27
CA LEU A 87 -4.45 -8.95 7.76
C LEU A 87 -3.47 -8.62 8.87
N GLY A 88 -2.26 -9.19 8.75
CA GLY A 88 -1.13 -8.70 9.49
C GLY A 88 -0.61 -7.41 8.88
N LYS A 89 0.46 -6.88 9.44
CA LYS A 89 1.12 -5.69 8.88
C LYS A 89 1.67 -6.00 7.49
N TRP A 90 1.76 -4.96 6.66
CA TRP A 90 2.52 -5.07 5.41
C TRP A 90 3.99 -5.36 5.74
N TRP A 91 4.58 -6.33 5.04
CA TRP A 91 5.96 -6.70 5.28
C TRP A 91 6.92 -5.62 4.76
N ALA A 92 7.92 -5.29 5.55
CA ALA A 92 9.04 -4.51 5.06
C ALA A 92 9.84 -5.35 4.06
N THR A 93 10.33 -4.71 3.00
CA THR A 93 11.13 -5.38 1.98
C THR A 93 12.52 -4.76 1.95
N ASP A 94 13.41 -5.29 1.11
CA ASP A 94 14.74 -4.72 0.92
C ASP A 94 14.68 -3.29 0.39
N ASN A 95 13.55 -2.91 -0.20
CA ASN A 95 13.34 -1.56 -0.74
C ASN A 95 12.70 -0.61 0.28
N SER A 96 12.33 -1.09 1.46
CA SER A 96 11.72 -0.26 2.51
C SER A 96 12.81 0.63 3.12
N ASN A 97 12.77 1.91 2.80
CA ASN A 97 13.84 2.84 3.16
C ASN A 97 13.38 4.10 3.86
N MET A 98 12.07 4.33 3.92
CA MET A 98 11.54 5.57 4.49
C MET A 98 10.55 5.26 5.61
N LYS A 99 10.70 5.96 6.73
CA LYS A 99 9.74 5.92 7.83
C LYS A 99 9.00 7.24 7.89
N ILE A 100 7.73 7.16 8.20
CA ILE A 100 6.90 8.34 8.41
C ILE A 100 6.17 8.20 9.74
N PHE A 101 5.81 9.32 10.34
CA PHE A 101 5.04 9.29 11.59
C PHE A 101 3.64 8.78 11.32
N ASP A 102 3.30 7.67 11.95
CA ASP A 102 2.00 7.03 11.79
C ASP A 102 1.07 7.52 12.88
N THR A 103 0.09 8.34 12.51
CA THR A 103 -0.85 8.93 13.45
C THR A 103 -1.72 7.89 14.14
N ALA A 104 -1.95 6.75 13.49
CA ALA A 104 -2.80 5.69 14.06
C ALA A 104 -2.14 4.99 15.24
N VAL A 105 -0.80 4.86 15.23
CA VAL A 105 -0.08 4.15 16.29
C VAL A 105 0.80 5.07 17.14
N GLY A 106 0.99 6.33 16.73
CA GLY A 106 1.75 7.31 17.50
C GLY A 106 3.26 7.15 17.44
N GLU A 107 3.78 6.46 16.42
CA GLU A 107 5.21 6.25 16.23
C GLU A 107 5.56 6.18 14.76
N GLU A 108 6.86 6.18 14.46
CA GLU A 108 7.32 6.05 13.07
C GLU A 108 7.12 4.62 12.57
N SER A 109 6.68 4.50 11.32
CA SER A 109 6.46 3.23 10.65
C SER A 109 6.96 3.33 9.21
N TYR A 110 7.32 2.19 8.62
CA TYR A 110 7.77 2.18 7.23
C TYR A 110 6.64 2.55 6.28
N ALA A 111 6.97 3.40 5.31
CA ALA A 111 6.12 3.60 4.13
C ALA A 111 6.13 2.30 3.32
N VAL A 112 4.96 1.92 2.81
CA VAL A 112 4.79 0.66 2.10
C VAL A 112 5.24 0.80 0.65
N MET A 113 5.99 -0.17 0.18
CA MET A 113 6.42 -0.28 -1.22
C MET A 113 5.49 -1.25 -1.97
N GLU A 114 5.38 -1.09 -3.28
CA GLU A 114 4.48 -1.94 -4.08
C GLU A 114 4.89 -3.42 -4.12
N ASP A 115 6.11 -3.76 -3.74
CA ASP A 115 6.55 -5.15 -3.60
C ASP A 115 6.27 -5.74 -2.21
N SER A 116 5.66 -4.98 -1.31
CA SER A 116 5.27 -5.46 0.01
C SER A 116 4.13 -6.44 -0.08
N LEU A 117 4.09 -7.35 0.89
CA LEU A 117 3.07 -8.39 0.98
C LEU A 117 2.46 -8.38 2.37
N ALA A 118 1.28 -8.95 2.49
CA ALA A 118 0.66 -9.22 3.78
C ALA A 118 -0.04 -10.58 3.70
N THR A 119 -0.34 -11.16 4.85
CA THR A 119 -1.09 -12.42 4.91
C THR A 119 -2.38 -12.21 5.69
N CYS A 120 -3.43 -12.89 5.27
CA CYS A 120 -4.67 -12.89 6.01
C CYS A 120 -4.71 -14.10 6.97
N ASN A 121 -5.63 -14.05 7.93
CA ASN A 121 -5.77 -15.10 8.94
C ASN A 121 -6.16 -16.47 8.36
N LYS A 122 -6.59 -16.51 7.11
CA LYS A 122 -6.91 -17.77 6.40
C LYS A 122 -5.77 -18.27 5.54
N GLY A 123 -4.61 -17.62 5.61
CA GLY A 123 -3.41 -18.03 4.88
C GLY A 123 -3.31 -17.47 3.46
N GLY A 124 -4.23 -16.59 3.06
CA GLY A 124 -4.14 -15.93 1.75
C GLY A 124 -2.99 -14.95 1.70
N LEU A 125 -2.34 -14.84 0.55
CA LEU A 125 -1.27 -13.87 0.31
C LEU A 125 -1.86 -12.64 -0.35
N VAL A 126 -1.62 -11.48 0.24
CA VAL A 126 -2.17 -10.19 -0.20
C VAL A 126 -1.03 -9.38 -0.80
N SER A 127 -1.25 -8.87 -2.00
CA SER A 127 -0.24 -8.12 -2.75
C SER A 127 -0.87 -6.95 -3.49
N PHE A 128 -0.04 -6.02 -3.93
CA PHE A 128 -0.48 -4.87 -4.71
C PHE A 128 -0.45 -5.19 -6.20
N LYS A 129 -1.54 -4.88 -6.89
CA LYS A 129 -1.59 -4.90 -8.35
C LYS A 129 -1.10 -3.59 -8.93
N THR A 130 -1.38 -2.48 -8.23
CA THR A 130 -0.88 -1.15 -8.58
C THR A 130 -0.46 -0.45 -7.31
N SER A 131 0.43 0.52 -7.44
CA SER A 131 0.84 1.36 -6.31
C SER A 131 -0.20 2.43 -5.96
N GLY A 132 -1.17 2.64 -6.85
CA GLY A 132 -2.12 3.74 -6.73
C GLY A 132 -1.61 5.03 -7.34
N GLN A 133 -0.33 5.14 -7.61
CA GLN A 133 0.23 6.31 -8.27
C GLN A 133 -0.12 6.25 -9.75
N THR A 134 -0.70 7.32 -10.25
CA THR A 134 -0.79 7.49 -11.69
C THR A 134 0.56 8.00 -12.17
N SER A 135 0.99 7.48 -13.28
CA SER A 135 2.30 7.84 -13.79
C SER A 135 2.16 8.46 -15.16
N PRO A 136 1.56 9.64 -15.26
CA PRO A 136 1.38 10.28 -16.55
C PRO A 136 2.69 10.53 -17.26
N SER A 137 3.77 10.66 -16.53
CA SER A 137 5.10 10.77 -17.10
C SER A 137 5.50 9.56 -17.91
N TYR A 138 4.89 8.42 -17.68
CA TYR A 138 5.17 7.20 -18.44
C TYR A 138 4.51 7.22 -19.80
N ASP A 139 3.49 8.01 -19.94
CA ASP A 139 2.73 8.12 -21.16
C ASP A 139 3.44 9.02 -22.19
N ASN A 140 4.54 9.60 -21.79
CA ASN A 140 5.28 10.54 -22.62
C ASN A 140 6.56 9.91 -23.17
#